data_d37bd973d35eb66d30e26af93184caad
#
_entry.id   d37bd973d35eb66d30e26af93184caad
#
_cell.length_a   1.000
_cell.length_b   1.000
_cell.length_c   1.000
_cell.angle_alpha   90.00
_cell.angle_beta   90.00
_cell.angle_gamma   90.00
#
_symmetry.space_group_name_H-M   'P 1'
#
loop_
_entity.id
_entity.type
_entity.pdbx_description
1 polymer ?
#
loop_
_entity_poly.entity_id
_entity_poly.type
_entity_poly.pdbx_seq_one_letter_code
_entity_poly.pdbx_strand_id
1 'polypeptide(L)'
;VAKAVERPKPQPEYELVATTKTAGKKQDDDTDKDENVTGSVWLDALTSVLKRVPIMNAVMQPVDYRLMPIQSGKIEGAKPDKVFYFLAPDDSMRGFRIHSGDLALIVPARSPIDGAIMLVEYNSHRFLRKIKKLNDYSVLLQSYDREYEAVEAQISECSFLGRASKLEIT
;
A
#
# COMPACT_ATOMS: atom_id res chain seq x y z
N VAL A 1 35.08 33.98 14.84
CA VAL A 1 35.18 32.73 14.02
C VAL A 1 33.86 32.60 13.25
N ALA A 2 33.88 32.99 11.98
CA ALA A 2 32.70 32.94 11.10
C ALA A 2 32.43 31.50 10.67
N LYS A 3 31.23 30.98 11.00
CA LYS A 3 30.72 29.74 10.45
C LYS A 3 30.26 30.00 9.02
N ALA A 4 30.91 29.34 8.07
CA ALA A 4 30.49 29.33 6.69
C ALA A 4 29.14 28.63 6.55
N VAL A 5 28.13 29.37 6.08
CA VAL A 5 26.83 28.84 5.70
C VAL A 5 27.01 28.20 4.33
N GLU A 6 26.94 26.88 4.30
CA GLU A 6 26.97 26.10 3.09
C GLU A 6 25.66 26.31 2.32
N ARG A 7 25.75 26.89 1.14
CA ARG A 7 24.59 27.08 0.24
C ARG A 7 24.17 25.73 -0.36
N PRO A 8 22.89 25.40 -0.40
CA PRO A 8 22.44 24.19 -1.08
C PRO A 8 22.76 24.27 -2.57
N LYS A 9 23.29 23.18 -3.10
CA LYS A 9 23.60 23.00 -4.53
C LYS A 9 22.30 23.05 -5.33
N PRO A 10 22.28 23.73 -6.49
CA PRO A 10 21.11 23.74 -7.35
C PRO A 10 20.82 22.36 -7.92
N GLN A 11 19.56 21.97 -7.84
CA GLN A 11 19.04 20.76 -8.49
C GLN A 11 19.07 20.97 -10.01
N PRO A 12 19.33 19.94 -10.81
CA PRO A 12 19.24 20.07 -12.25
C PRO A 12 17.80 20.30 -12.66
N GLU A 13 17.55 21.45 -13.26
CA GLU A 13 16.32 21.76 -14.00
C GLU A 13 16.22 20.79 -15.18
N TYR A 14 15.19 19.97 -15.19
CA TYR A 14 14.83 19.24 -16.39
C TYR A 14 14.12 20.19 -17.32
N GLU A 15 14.82 20.74 -18.27
CA GLU A 15 14.21 21.47 -19.38
C GLU A 15 13.37 20.49 -20.21
N LEU A 16 12.06 20.69 -20.17
CA LEU A 16 11.14 20.15 -21.14
C LEU A 16 11.42 20.84 -22.49
N VAL A 17 12.24 20.21 -23.31
CA VAL A 17 12.42 20.65 -24.69
C VAL A 17 11.17 20.31 -25.48
N ALA A 18 10.27 21.26 -25.59
CA ALA A 18 9.21 21.23 -26.58
C ALA A 18 9.81 21.46 -27.96
N THR A 19 10.04 20.41 -28.72
CA THR A 19 10.37 20.54 -30.13
C THR A 19 9.10 20.78 -30.93
N THR A 20 8.83 22.04 -31.23
CA THR A 20 7.94 22.41 -32.30
C THR A 20 8.62 22.11 -33.63
N LYS A 21 8.13 21.12 -34.37
CA LYS A 21 8.43 20.99 -35.79
C LYS A 21 7.23 21.43 -36.61
N THR A 22 7.46 22.49 -37.29
CA THR A 22 6.64 23.09 -38.34
C THR A 22 6.40 22.17 -39.51
N ALA A 23 5.21 22.37 -40.03
CA ALA A 23 4.54 21.83 -41.18
C ALA A 23 5.37 21.47 -42.41
N GLY A 24 4.96 20.36 -43.04
CA GLY A 24 5.30 20.04 -44.41
C GLY A 24 4.38 18.95 -44.95
N LYS A 25 3.35 19.43 -45.71
CA LYS A 25 2.63 18.76 -46.80
C LYS A 25 2.03 17.36 -46.66
N LYS A 26 0.70 17.38 -46.74
CA LYS A 26 -0.25 16.50 -47.39
C LYS A 26 0.30 15.19 -48.00
N GLN A 27 -0.23 14.08 -47.49
CA GLN A 27 -0.82 13.05 -48.34
C GLN A 27 -1.83 12.25 -47.51
N ASP A 28 -3.02 12.13 -48.10
CA ASP A 28 -4.14 11.36 -47.60
C ASP A 28 -3.74 9.89 -47.42
N ASP A 29 -3.92 9.34 -46.24
CA ASP A 29 -4.19 7.93 -46.08
C ASP A 29 -5.09 7.74 -44.87
N ASP A 30 -6.30 7.33 -45.17
CA ASP A 30 -7.47 7.22 -44.32
C ASP A 30 -7.52 5.83 -43.73
N THR A 31 -6.62 5.48 -42.76
CA THR A 31 -6.69 4.16 -42.11
C THR A 31 -6.17 4.08 -40.66
N ASP A 32 -5.72 5.15 -40.01
CA ASP A 32 -5.11 5.04 -38.68
C ASP A 32 -5.90 5.70 -37.54
N LYS A 33 -7.21 5.91 -37.69
CA LYS A 33 -8.02 6.53 -36.62
C LYS A 33 -8.71 5.56 -35.68
N ASP A 34 -8.76 4.28 -36.00
CA ASP A 34 -9.52 3.31 -35.20
C ASP A 34 -8.71 2.59 -34.11
N GLU A 35 -7.38 2.49 -34.24
CA GLU A 35 -6.57 1.77 -33.25
C GLU A 35 -6.34 2.55 -31.95
N ASN A 36 -6.29 3.88 -32.01
CA ASN A 36 -6.04 4.71 -30.83
C ASN A 36 -7.31 4.89 -29.95
N VAL A 37 -8.48 4.87 -30.56
CA VAL A 37 -9.77 4.94 -29.87
C VAL A 37 -10.07 3.63 -29.16
N THR A 38 -9.72 2.51 -29.77
CA THR A 38 -9.92 1.17 -29.20
C THR A 38 -9.02 0.96 -27.96
N GLY A 39 -7.77 1.45 -28.00
CA GLY A 39 -6.84 1.35 -26.86
C GLY A 39 -7.30 2.11 -25.64
N SER A 40 -7.84 3.34 -25.79
CA SER A 40 -8.32 4.14 -24.67
C SER A 40 -9.61 3.56 -24.04
N VAL A 41 -10.51 3.04 -24.85
CA VAL A 41 -11.75 2.39 -24.38
C VAL A 41 -11.45 1.13 -23.58
N TRP A 42 -10.48 0.33 -24.00
CA TRP A 42 -10.04 -0.87 -23.26
C TRP A 42 -9.37 -0.51 -21.93
N LEU A 43 -8.53 0.54 -21.90
CA LEU A 43 -7.91 1.03 -20.66
C LEU A 43 -8.96 1.53 -19.68
N ASP A 44 -9.96 2.28 -20.14
CA ASP A 44 -11.06 2.76 -19.30
C ASP A 44 -11.92 1.60 -18.77
N ALA A 45 -12.18 0.59 -19.60
CA ALA A 45 -12.88 -0.61 -19.17
C ALA A 45 -12.10 -1.41 -18.13
N LEU A 46 -10.76 -1.52 -18.28
CA LEU A 46 -9.89 -2.20 -17.31
C LEU A 46 -9.83 -1.47 -15.97
N THR A 47 -9.83 -0.14 -15.94
CA THR A 47 -9.80 0.65 -14.70
C THR A 47 -11.07 0.51 -13.87
N SER A 48 -12.18 0.09 -14.48
CA SER A 48 -13.42 -0.20 -13.77
C SER A 48 -13.43 -1.57 -13.07
N VAL A 49 -12.59 -2.50 -13.50
CA VAL A 49 -12.54 -3.88 -13.00
C VAL A 49 -11.23 -4.25 -12.31
N LEU A 50 -10.17 -3.47 -12.52
CA LEU A 50 -8.86 -3.67 -11.91
C LEU A 50 -8.38 -2.40 -11.22
N LYS A 51 -7.81 -2.56 -10.03
CA LYS A 51 -7.17 -1.49 -9.28
C LYS A 51 -5.69 -1.81 -9.07
N ARG A 52 -4.86 -0.82 -9.29
CA ARG A 52 -3.45 -0.85 -8.91
C ARG A 52 -3.34 -0.53 -7.42
N VAL A 53 -3.10 -1.57 -6.63
CA VAL A 53 -3.02 -1.49 -5.17
C VAL A 53 -1.56 -1.38 -4.75
N PRO A 54 -1.18 -0.37 -3.95
CA PRO A 54 0.21 -0.20 -3.53
C PRO A 54 0.62 -1.26 -2.50
N ILE A 55 1.89 -1.66 -2.57
CA ILE A 55 2.56 -2.46 -1.55
C ILE A 55 3.38 -1.48 -0.70
N MET A 56 3.04 -1.39 0.57
CA MET A 56 3.66 -0.48 1.53
C MET A 56 4.67 -1.21 2.40
N ASN A 57 5.82 -0.60 2.64
CA ASN A 57 6.80 -1.09 3.61
C ASN A 57 6.48 -0.63 5.04
N ALA A 58 7.32 -0.99 6.02
CA ALA A 58 7.12 -0.66 7.44
C ALA A 58 7.12 0.85 7.75
N VAL A 59 7.71 1.67 6.89
CA VAL A 59 7.66 3.14 7.01
C VAL A 59 6.55 3.76 6.16
N MET A 60 5.62 2.95 5.67
CA MET A 60 4.46 3.34 4.85
C MET A 60 4.84 4.07 3.56
N GLN A 61 5.90 3.62 2.91
CA GLN A 61 6.26 4.03 1.57
C GLN A 61 5.88 2.96 0.56
N PRO A 62 5.32 3.32 -0.59
CA PRO A 62 5.04 2.36 -1.64
C PRO A 62 6.34 1.85 -2.25
N VAL A 63 6.51 0.53 -2.31
CA VAL A 63 7.70 -0.13 -2.87
C VAL A 63 7.38 -0.89 -4.15
N ASP A 64 6.13 -1.26 -4.35
CA ASP A 64 5.63 -1.95 -5.54
C ASP A 64 4.11 -1.84 -5.59
N TYR A 65 3.49 -2.50 -6.57
CA TYR A 65 2.04 -2.52 -6.77
C TYR A 65 1.56 -3.91 -7.18
N ARG A 66 0.29 -4.19 -6.88
CA ARG A 66 -0.44 -5.36 -7.36
C ARG A 66 -1.72 -4.92 -8.07
N LEU A 67 -2.06 -5.61 -9.15
CA LEU A 67 -3.37 -5.46 -9.77
C LEU A 67 -4.38 -6.34 -9.05
N MET A 68 -5.44 -5.73 -8.55
CA MET A 68 -6.51 -6.40 -7.82
C MET A 68 -7.84 -6.23 -8.54
N PRO A 69 -8.64 -7.30 -8.64
CA PRO A 69 -9.97 -7.20 -9.22
C PRO A 69 -10.91 -6.39 -8.31
N ILE A 70 -11.70 -5.54 -8.94
CA ILE A 70 -12.78 -4.81 -8.29
C ILE A 70 -14.08 -5.60 -8.52
N GLN A 71 -14.74 -5.97 -7.44
CA GLN A 71 -16.02 -6.66 -7.46
C GLN A 71 -17.09 -5.77 -6.84
N SER A 72 -18.12 -5.43 -7.61
CA SER A 72 -19.19 -4.52 -7.17
C SER A 72 -18.66 -3.19 -6.60
N GLY A 73 -17.64 -2.62 -7.24
CA GLY A 73 -17.01 -1.37 -6.82
C GLY A 73 -16.14 -1.47 -5.57
N LYS A 74 -15.84 -2.68 -5.10
CA LYS A 74 -15.09 -2.93 -3.85
C LYS A 74 -13.97 -3.94 -4.04
N ILE A 75 -12.95 -3.86 -3.19
CA ILE A 75 -11.91 -4.88 -3.03
C ILE A 75 -12.05 -5.41 -1.59
N GLU A 76 -12.29 -6.73 -1.47
CA GLU A 76 -12.50 -7.39 -0.17
C GLU A 76 -13.50 -6.61 0.75
N GLY A 77 -14.55 -6.11 0.16
CA GLY A 77 -15.61 -5.37 0.86
C GLY A 77 -15.29 -3.92 1.19
N ALA A 78 -14.11 -3.42 0.86
CA ALA A 78 -13.67 -2.05 1.12
C ALA A 78 -13.61 -1.21 -0.15
N LYS A 79 -13.59 0.11 0.02
CA LYS A 79 -13.36 1.04 -1.09
C LYS A 79 -11.96 0.79 -1.70
N PRO A 80 -11.82 0.68 -3.04
CA PRO A 80 -10.55 0.36 -3.68
C PRO A 80 -9.39 1.29 -3.31
N ASP A 81 -9.67 2.57 -3.06
CA ASP A 81 -8.66 3.57 -2.68
C ASP A 81 -8.18 3.46 -1.24
N LYS A 82 -8.86 2.64 -0.42
CA LYS A 82 -8.55 2.48 1.00
C LYS A 82 -7.81 1.21 1.33
N VAL A 83 -7.61 0.32 0.36
CA VAL A 83 -6.88 -0.92 0.55
C VAL A 83 -5.43 -0.78 0.10
N PHE A 84 -4.54 -1.49 0.76
CA PHE A 84 -3.14 -1.60 0.38
C PHE A 84 -2.57 -2.93 0.86
N TYR A 85 -1.46 -3.35 0.27
CA TYR A 85 -0.66 -4.44 0.79
C TYR A 85 0.38 -3.92 1.77
N PHE A 86 0.61 -4.65 2.82
CA PHE A 86 1.71 -4.41 3.75
C PHE A 86 2.73 -5.53 3.59
N LEU A 87 3.97 -5.14 3.34
CA LEU A 87 5.10 -6.05 3.22
C LEU A 87 5.61 -6.40 4.62
N ALA A 88 5.53 -7.67 5.00
CA ALA A 88 6.00 -8.14 6.30
C ALA A 88 7.52 -7.92 6.41
N PRO A 89 7.98 -7.09 7.36
CA PRO A 89 9.39 -6.71 7.43
C PRO A 89 10.29 -7.76 8.09
N ASP A 90 9.69 -8.69 8.83
CA ASP A 90 10.41 -9.67 9.64
C ASP A 90 9.58 -10.94 9.88
N ASP A 91 10.13 -11.88 10.63
CA ASP A 91 9.51 -13.15 10.97
C ASP A 91 8.74 -13.11 12.30
N SER A 92 8.45 -11.95 12.85
CA SER A 92 7.75 -11.82 14.14
C SER A 92 6.36 -12.45 14.18
N MET A 93 5.79 -12.74 13.01
CA MET A 93 4.48 -13.38 12.86
C MET A 93 4.56 -14.79 12.24
N ARG A 94 5.74 -15.41 12.22
CA ARG A 94 5.98 -16.71 11.59
C ARG A 94 5.12 -17.82 12.19
N GLY A 95 4.90 -17.82 13.50
CA GLY A 95 3.99 -18.75 14.17
C GLY A 95 2.53 -18.61 13.76
N PHE A 96 2.15 -17.48 13.18
CA PHE A 96 0.86 -17.24 12.54
C PHE A 96 0.92 -17.34 11.02
N ARG A 97 1.98 -17.99 10.48
CA ARG A 97 2.20 -18.27 9.07
C ARG A 97 2.44 -17.02 8.19
N ILE A 98 3.01 -15.98 8.75
CA ILE A 98 3.46 -14.79 8.02
C ILE A 98 4.97 -14.68 8.20
N HIS A 99 5.69 -14.76 7.09
CA HIS A 99 7.14 -14.66 7.04
C HIS A 99 7.58 -13.30 6.50
N SER A 100 8.82 -12.95 6.75
CA SER A 100 9.44 -11.79 6.10
C SER A 100 9.27 -11.88 4.58
N GLY A 101 8.81 -10.79 3.97
CA GLY A 101 8.54 -10.72 2.54
C GLY A 101 7.13 -11.10 2.09
N ASP A 102 6.33 -11.69 2.97
CA ASP A 102 4.92 -11.97 2.67
C ASP A 102 4.10 -10.69 2.61
N LEU A 103 3.03 -10.71 1.83
CA LEU A 103 2.14 -9.58 1.63
C LEU A 103 0.81 -9.80 2.34
N ALA A 104 0.42 -8.86 3.18
CA ALA A 104 -0.88 -8.83 3.81
C ALA A 104 -1.75 -7.74 3.16
N LEU A 105 -2.91 -8.12 2.62
CA LEU A 105 -3.88 -7.16 2.12
C LEU A 105 -4.60 -6.53 3.30
N ILE A 106 -4.43 -5.24 3.48
CA ILE A 106 -4.99 -4.46 4.58
C ILE A 106 -6.25 -3.75 4.12
N VAL A 107 -7.34 -4.05 4.79
CA VAL A 107 -8.60 -3.35 4.64
C VAL A 107 -8.84 -2.44 5.84
N PRO A 108 -9.52 -1.29 5.68
CA PRO A 108 -9.70 -0.34 6.76
C PRO A 108 -10.42 -0.94 7.98
N ALA A 109 -9.82 -0.76 9.15
CA ALA A 109 -10.43 -1.05 10.44
C ALA A 109 -9.69 -0.20 11.49
N ARG A 110 -10.41 0.69 12.14
CA ARG A 110 -9.82 1.63 13.10
C ARG A 110 -9.99 1.23 14.55
N SER A 111 -10.71 0.16 14.79
CA SER A 111 -10.92 -0.40 16.13
C SER A 111 -10.33 -1.80 16.20
N PRO A 112 -9.88 -2.24 17.37
CA PRO A 112 -9.35 -3.59 17.53
C PRO A 112 -10.44 -4.63 17.28
N ILE A 113 -10.09 -5.67 16.51
CA ILE A 113 -10.97 -6.81 16.23
C ILE A 113 -10.33 -8.03 16.92
N ASP A 114 -11.06 -8.62 17.86
CA ASP A 114 -10.58 -9.77 18.61
C ASP A 114 -10.31 -10.96 17.68
N GLY A 115 -9.13 -11.57 17.84
CA GLY A 115 -8.66 -12.69 17.02
C GLY A 115 -8.15 -12.36 15.62
N ALA A 116 -8.27 -11.12 15.17
CA ALA A 116 -7.79 -10.69 13.86
C ALA A 116 -6.30 -10.35 13.87
N ILE A 117 -5.66 -10.54 12.71
CA ILE A 117 -4.34 -9.97 12.46
C ILE A 117 -4.56 -8.56 11.92
N MET A 118 -3.97 -7.58 12.58
CA MET A 118 -4.14 -6.18 12.25
C MET A 118 -2.78 -5.50 12.06
N LEU A 119 -2.77 -4.49 11.20
CA LEU A 119 -1.66 -3.56 11.10
C LEU A 119 -1.86 -2.48 12.17
N VAL A 120 -0.92 -2.41 13.09
CA VAL A 120 -0.97 -1.54 14.27
C VAL A 120 0.25 -0.63 14.31
N GLU A 121 0.03 0.63 14.63
CA GLU A 121 1.10 1.55 15.02
C GLU A 121 1.12 1.66 16.55
N TYR A 122 2.25 1.32 17.13
CA TYR A 122 2.50 1.36 18.55
C TYR A 122 3.96 1.75 18.81
N ASN A 123 4.21 2.68 19.70
CA ASN A 123 5.55 3.23 19.98
C ASN A 123 6.30 3.68 18.72
N SER A 124 5.61 4.36 17.81
CA SER A 124 6.15 4.85 16.54
C SER A 124 6.61 3.76 15.55
N HIS A 125 6.27 2.51 15.81
CA HIS A 125 6.53 1.38 14.92
C HIS A 125 5.22 0.84 14.35
N ARG A 126 5.27 0.37 13.11
CA ARG A 126 4.15 -0.28 12.42
C ARG A 126 4.47 -1.74 12.21
N PHE A 127 3.56 -2.59 12.65
CA PHE A 127 3.74 -4.04 12.56
C PHE A 127 2.41 -4.78 12.50
N LEU A 128 2.45 -5.99 11.99
CA LEU A 128 1.32 -6.92 12.09
C LEU A 128 1.33 -7.60 13.45
N ARG A 129 0.18 -7.65 14.10
CA ARG A 129 -0.02 -8.38 15.35
C ARG A 129 -1.40 -9.05 15.36
N LYS A 130 -1.47 -10.20 16.00
CA LYS A 130 -2.76 -10.81 16.31
C LYS A 130 -3.32 -10.13 17.55
N ILE A 131 -4.56 -9.68 17.45
CA ILE A 131 -5.20 -8.89 18.49
C ILE A 131 -6.01 -9.81 19.40
N LYS A 132 -5.83 -9.65 20.70
CA LYS A 132 -6.72 -10.19 21.72
C LYS A 132 -7.23 -9.06 22.58
N LYS A 133 -8.53 -8.84 22.56
CA LYS A 133 -9.15 -7.85 23.44
C LYS A 133 -9.22 -8.38 24.86
N LEU A 134 -8.69 -7.62 25.80
CA LEU A 134 -8.78 -7.93 27.22
C LEU A 134 -10.03 -7.31 27.84
N ASN A 135 -10.31 -6.05 27.48
CA ASN A 135 -11.45 -5.27 27.93
C ASN A 135 -11.66 -4.10 26.95
N ASP A 136 -12.51 -3.13 27.31
CA ASP A 136 -12.80 -1.99 26.46
C ASP A 136 -11.63 -1.00 26.31
N TYR A 137 -10.58 -1.13 27.11
CA TYR A 137 -9.46 -0.18 27.17
C TYR A 137 -8.11 -0.78 26.76
N SER A 138 -7.97 -2.10 26.80
CA SER A 138 -6.69 -2.76 26.60
C SER A 138 -6.78 -3.98 25.69
N VAL A 139 -5.69 -4.23 24.99
CA VAL A 139 -5.51 -5.35 24.07
C VAL A 139 -4.16 -6.00 24.31
N LEU A 140 -4.03 -7.27 23.93
CA LEU A 140 -2.75 -7.92 23.72
C LEU A 140 -2.38 -7.82 22.26
N LEU A 141 -1.17 -7.34 22.00
CA LEU A 141 -0.51 -7.37 20.71
C LEU A 141 0.35 -8.64 20.67
N GLN A 142 -0.12 -9.66 19.98
CA GLN A 142 0.50 -10.97 19.98
C GLN A 142 1.39 -11.15 18.75
N SER A 143 2.61 -11.60 19.00
CA SER A 143 3.57 -12.04 18.00
C SER A 143 4.05 -13.45 18.31
N TYR A 144 4.52 -14.16 17.31
CA TYR A 144 5.01 -15.53 17.48
C TYR A 144 6.04 -15.82 16.39
N ASP A 145 7.30 -15.76 16.75
CA ASP A 145 8.40 -16.23 15.92
C ASP A 145 8.85 -17.61 16.41
N ARG A 146 9.87 -17.69 17.19
CA ARG A 146 10.32 -18.92 17.86
C ARG A 146 9.56 -19.15 19.16
N GLU A 147 9.23 -18.06 19.81
CA GLU A 147 8.46 -18.01 21.03
C GLU A 147 7.25 -17.09 20.85
N TYR A 148 6.20 -17.42 21.59
CA TYR A 148 5.03 -16.57 21.66
C TYR A 148 5.31 -15.40 22.58
N GLU A 149 5.00 -14.19 22.11
CA GLU A 149 5.09 -12.97 22.88
C GLU A 149 3.77 -12.22 22.83
N ALA A 150 3.39 -11.61 23.91
CA ALA A 150 2.23 -10.74 23.98
C ALA A 150 2.57 -9.49 24.77
N VAL A 151 2.29 -8.34 24.17
CA VAL A 151 2.46 -7.03 24.80
C VAL A 151 1.08 -6.48 25.09
N GLU A 152 0.82 -6.19 26.35
CA GLU A 152 -0.39 -5.46 26.73
C GLU A 152 -0.23 -3.98 26.39
N ALA A 153 -1.18 -3.45 25.64
CA ALA A 153 -1.21 -2.06 25.27
C ALA A 153 -2.59 -1.47 25.49
N GLN A 154 -2.64 -0.21 25.85
CA GLN A 154 -3.90 0.53 25.89
C GLN A 154 -4.36 0.86 24.48
N ILE A 155 -5.64 0.72 24.20
CA ILE A 155 -6.22 1.03 22.88
C ILE A 155 -5.92 2.49 22.51
N SER A 156 -5.90 3.41 23.47
CA SER A 156 -5.57 4.81 23.26
C SER A 156 -4.12 5.07 22.83
N GLU A 157 -3.21 4.14 23.11
CA GLU A 157 -1.80 4.21 22.70
C GLU A 157 -1.53 3.58 21.35
N CYS A 158 -2.52 2.89 20.79
CA CYS A 158 -2.44 2.21 19.50
C CYS A 158 -3.18 2.99 18.43
N SER A 159 -2.65 2.96 17.21
CA SER A 159 -3.38 3.34 16.00
C SER A 159 -3.59 2.09 15.16
N PHE A 160 -4.85 1.69 14.99
CA PHE A 160 -5.20 0.57 14.12
C PHE A 160 -5.36 1.08 12.70
N LEU A 161 -4.53 0.60 11.79
CA LEU A 161 -4.50 1.04 10.39
C LEU A 161 -5.41 0.17 9.52
N GLY A 162 -5.62 -1.07 9.89
CA GLY A 162 -6.50 -1.97 9.20
C GLY A 162 -6.34 -3.42 9.62
N ARG A 163 -7.19 -4.26 9.04
CA ARG A 163 -7.22 -5.70 9.24
C ARG A 163 -6.61 -6.41 8.03
N ALA A 164 -5.78 -7.42 8.27
CA ALA A 164 -5.33 -8.31 7.21
C ALA A 164 -6.48 -9.23 6.79
N SER A 165 -6.97 -9.07 5.56
CA SER A 165 -8.05 -9.88 5.01
C SER A 165 -7.54 -11.04 4.17
N LYS A 166 -6.34 -10.92 3.60
CA LYS A 166 -5.72 -11.90 2.71
C LYS A 166 -4.22 -11.85 2.87
N LEU A 167 -3.59 -13.02 2.79
CA LEU A 167 -2.13 -13.16 2.79
C LEU A 167 -1.67 -13.74 1.46
N GLU A 168 -0.64 -13.16 0.88
CA GLU A 168 0.10 -13.71 -0.24
C GLU A 168 1.48 -14.14 0.25
N ILE A 169 1.74 -15.42 0.14
CA ILE A 169 3.03 -16.01 0.47
C ILE A 169 3.93 -15.88 -0.75
N THR A 170 5.09 -15.32 -0.55
CA THR A 170 6.08 -15.11 -1.63
C THR A 170 7.24 -16.10 -1.52
#